data_416de03008deeafe4ec9c713037b7779
#
_entry.id   416de03008deeafe4ec9c713037b7779
#
_cell.length_a   1.000
_cell.length_b   1.000
_cell.length_c   1.000
_cell.angle_alpha   90.00
_cell.angle_beta   90.00
_cell.angle_gamma   90.00
#
_symmetry.space_group_name_H-M   'P 1'
#
loop_
_entity.id
_entity.type
_entity.pdbx_description
1 polymer ?
#
loop_
_entity_poly.entity_id
_entity_poly.type
_entity_poly.pdbx_seq_one_letter_code
_entity_poly.pdbx_strand_id
1 'polypeptide(L)'
;MIVAATGFFDGVHSGHRMVIDKAVALAKENNGKSIIVTFWPHPRNVLQLDADKLRLLSSLEEKRQRVLACGVDEFVVLPFTRDFSGLTASEFLSRYLIGRYGVTHLVLGYDHHLGSDDVRDVDQRDRIVRMCGIVPVPVSDSISASGRAVSSTMIREILSKGDVVLGGSLLGYRYALDGVVVSGQRIGRTIGFPTANLSLYEPLKLIPAGGVYVVCVTVLGKTHLGICNIGTRPTLGDGRGQIVETHILDFDEEIYGLDLRIEFISRLRDEQKFDSLEDLKKQLKKDLSAARKFEI
;
A
#
# COMPACT_ATOMS: atom_id res chain seq x y z
N MET A 1 10.59 -25.31 14.67
CA MET A 1 11.28 -24.03 14.41
C MET A 1 10.24 -22.97 14.05
N ILE A 2 10.35 -21.76 14.60
CA ILE A 2 9.49 -20.63 14.23
C ILE A 2 10.38 -19.52 13.72
N VAL A 3 10.18 -19.13 12.45
CA VAL A 3 10.92 -18.08 11.76
C VAL A 3 10.03 -16.85 11.65
N ALA A 4 10.47 -15.73 12.19
CA ALA A 4 9.73 -14.49 12.13
C ALA A 4 10.45 -13.43 11.28
N ALA A 5 9.68 -12.49 10.72
CA ALA A 5 10.14 -11.17 10.33
C ALA A 5 9.21 -10.12 10.92
N THR A 6 9.77 -8.98 11.31
CA THR A 6 9.01 -7.89 11.91
C THR A 6 9.16 -6.62 11.10
N GLY A 7 8.12 -5.79 11.07
CA GLY A 7 8.18 -4.51 10.36
C GLY A 7 6.80 -3.93 10.09
N PHE A 8 6.75 -2.68 9.65
CA PHE A 8 5.48 -2.08 9.26
C PHE A 8 4.99 -2.61 7.90
N PHE A 9 5.89 -2.98 7.00
CA PHE A 9 5.62 -3.58 5.69
C PHE A 9 4.61 -2.80 4.83
N ASP A 10 4.68 -1.47 4.86
CA ASP A 10 3.76 -0.65 4.08
C ASP A 10 3.97 -0.83 2.57
N GLY A 11 2.90 -1.24 1.89
CA GLY A 11 2.92 -1.56 0.47
C GLY A 11 3.51 -2.92 0.10
N VAL A 12 4.09 -3.69 1.03
CA VAL A 12 4.70 -5.01 0.77
C VAL A 12 5.52 -5.02 -0.55
N HIS A 13 6.34 -3.98 -0.73
CA HIS A 13 7.15 -3.78 -1.94
C HIS A 13 8.25 -4.84 -2.09
N SER A 14 8.96 -4.85 -3.21
CA SER A 14 9.99 -5.85 -3.53
C SER A 14 11.01 -6.07 -2.41
N GLY A 15 11.47 -5.00 -1.72
CA GLY A 15 12.36 -5.12 -0.57
C GLY A 15 11.72 -5.84 0.63
N HIS A 16 10.44 -5.58 0.91
CA HIS A 16 9.71 -6.32 1.94
C HIS A 16 9.54 -7.78 1.56
N ARG A 17 9.25 -8.06 0.28
CA ARG A 17 9.08 -9.44 -0.21
C ARG A 17 10.33 -10.29 0.01
N MET A 18 11.52 -9.76 -0.23
CA MET A 18 12.78 -10.49 0.02
C MET A 18 12.90 -10.97 1.47
N VAL A 19 12.51 -10.11 2.43
CA VAL A 19 12.51 -10.47 3.86
C VAL A 19 11.45 -11.54 4.16
N ILE A 20 10.26 -11.39 3.60
CA ILE A 20 9.14 -12.33 3.77
C ILE A 20 9.48 -13.68 3.14
N ASP A 21 9.95 -13.67 1.89
CA ASP A 21 10.30 -14.89 1.14
C ASP A 21 11.42 -15.66 1.82
N LYS A 22 12.42 -14.96 2.40
CA LYS A 22 13.49 -15.58 3.18
C LYS A 22 12.94 -16.26 4.44
N ALA A 23 11.99 -15.64 5.14
CA ALA A 23 11.35 -16.24 6.32
C ALA A 23 10.55 -17.50 5.94
N VAL A 24 9.77 -17.43 4.86
CA VAL A 24 8.99 -18.56 4.33
C VAL A 24 9.90 -19.70 3.88
N ALA A 25 10.95 -19.40 3.11
CA ALA A 25 11.89 -20.41 2.63
C ALA A 25 12.59 -21.14 3.79
N LEU A 26 13.14 -20.37 4.74
CA LEU A 26 13.84 -20.96 5.90
C LEU A 26 12.90 -21.80 6.77
N ALA A 27 11.66 -21.38 6.96
CA ALA A 27 10.66 -22.15 7.70
C ALA A 27 10.37 -23.48 6.98
N LYS A 28 10.12 -23.45 5.67
CA LYS A 28 9.84 -24.65 4.86
C LYS A 28 11.00 -25.65 4.85
N GLU A 29 12.23 -25.16 4.65
CA GLU A 29 13.45 -26.01 4.65
C GLU A 29 13.64 -26.78 5.96
N ASN A 30 13.09 -26.28 7.07
CA ASN A 30 13.26 -26.85 8.40
C ASN A 30 11.94 -27.41 8.99
N ASN A 31 10.93 -27.65 8.19
CA ASN A 31 9.60 -28.09 8.64
C ASN A 31 9.05 -27.24 9.80
N GLY A 32 9.34 -25.94 9.78
CA GLY A 32 8.91 -24.95 10.77
C GLY A 32 7.71 -24.12 10.30
N LYS A 33 7.43 -23.04 11.02
CA LYS A 33 6.41 -22.04 10.68
C LYS A 33 7.02 -20.69 10.43
N SER A 34 6.48 -19.96 9.46
CA SER A 34 6.80 -18.57 9.13
C SER A 34 5.77 -17.62 9.73
N ILE A 35 6.22 -16.59 10.44
CA ILE A 35 5.36 -15.58 11.06
C ILE A 35 5.81 -14.19 10.63
N ILE A 36 4.89 -13.39 10.09
CA ILE A 36 5.14 -11.97 9.83
C ILE A 36 4.42 -11.15 10.87
N VAL A 37 5.19 -10.37 11.64
CA VAL A 37 4.68 -9.51 12.71
C VAL A 37 4.69 -8.07 12.25
N THR A 38 3.53 -7.45 12.18
CA THR A 38 3.36 -6.03 11.87
C THR A 38 2.70 -5.28 13.01
N PHE A 39 2.62 -3.98 12.86
CA PHE A 39 2.10 -3.07 13.88
C PHE A 39 0.93 -2.26 13.34
N TRP A 40 -0.07 -1.98 14.19
CA TRP A 40 -1.18 -1.11 13.84
C TRP A 40 -1.74 -0.40 15.10
N PRO A 41 -2.13 0.90 15.03
CA PRO A 41 -1.94 1.82 13.89
C PRO A 41 -0.48 2.13 13.57
N HIS A 42 -0.24 2.92 12.50
CA HIS A 42 1.12 3.29 12.09
C HIS A 42 1.85 4.03 13.22
N PRO A 43 3.14 3.72 13.51
CA PRO A 43 3.92 4.37 14.57
C PRO A 43 3.89 5.90 14.54
N ARG A 44 4.05 6.51 13.37
CA ARG A 44 3.99 7.98 13.21
C ARG A 44 2.66 8.58 13.65
N ASN A 45 1.55 7.85 13.45
CA ASN A 45 0.22 8.30 13.86
C ASN A 45 0.07 8.32 15.39
N VAL A 46 0.55 7.29 16.06
CA VAL A 46 0.51 7.16 17.53
C VAL A 46 1.45 8.15 18.20
N LEU A 47 2.64 8.33 17.65
CA LEU A 47 3.67 9.24 18.17
C LEU A 47 3.45 10.71 17.75
N GLN A 48 2.42 10.98 16.94
CA GLN A 48 2.08 12.32 16.41
C GLN A 48 3.23 12.96 15.59
N LEU A 49 4.11 12.14 15.00
CA LEU A 49 5.21 12.59 14.16
C LEU A 49 4.67 12.83 12.73
N ASP A 50 4.38 14.09 12.39
CA ASP A 50 3.80 14.48 11.08
C ASP A 50 2.58 13.62 10.69
N ALA A 51 1.70 13.32 11.65
CA ALA A 51 0.55 12.43 11.46
C ALA A 51 -0.42 12.94 10.38
N ASP A 52 -0.53 14.25 10.20
CA ASP A 52 -1.30 14.93 9.17
C ASP A 52 -0.75 14.69 7.75
N LYS A 53 0.56 14.47 7.63
CA LYS A 53 1.24 14.19 6.35
C LYS A 53 1.37 12.70 6.05
N LEU A 54 1.02 11.84 7.00
CA LEU A 54 1.12 10.40 6.80
C LEU A 54 0.19 9.94 5.67
N ARG A 55 0.76 9.22 4.71
CA ARG A 55 0.01 8.51 3.67
C ARG A 55 0.52 7.08 3.57
N LEU A 56 -0.41 6.14 3.55
CA LEU A 56 -0.12 4.71 3.49
C LEU A 56 -0.17 4.19 2.06
N LEU A 57 0.72 3.28 1.72
CA LEU A 57 0.68 2.55 0.44
C LEU A 57 -0.32 1.40 0.45
N SER A 58 -0.63 0.86 1.63
CA SER A 58 -1.61 -0.21 1.80
C SER A 58 -2.43 -0.02 3.07
N SER A 59 -3.71 -0.39 3.02
CA SER A 59 -4.50 -0.62 4.23
C SER A 59 -3.95 -1.84 4.98
N LEU A 60 -4.42 -2.07 6.21
CA LEU A 60 -4.05 -3.26 6.97
C LEU A 60 -4.52 -4.54 6.29
N GLU A 61 -5.72 -4.55 5.71
CA GLU A 61 -6.27 -5.72 5.02
C GLU A 61 -5.54 -6.02 3.70
N GLU A 62 -5.24 -5.01 2.88
CA GLU A 62 -4.41 -5.19 1.69
C GLU A 62 -3.03 -5.75 2.04
N LYS A 63 -2.42 -5.25 3.11
CA LYS A 63 -1.14 -5.75 3.62
C LYS A 63 -1.25 -7.22 4.01
N ARG A 64 -2.28 -7.58 4.79
CA ARG A 64 -2.54 -8.94 5.21
C ARG A 64 -2.66 -9.90 4.03
N GLN A 65 -3.48 -9.56 3.06
CA GLN A 65 -3.68 -10.37 1.85
C GLN A 65 -2.38 -10.58 1.09
N ARG A 66 -1.58 -9.52 0.91
CA ARG A 66 -0.31 -9.58 0.19
C ARG A 66 0.74 -10.41 0.91
N VAL A 67 0.84 -10.28 2.23
CA VAL A 67 1.77 -11.07 3.03
C VAL A 67 1.39 -12.55 3.00
N LEU A 68 0.11 -12.88 3.18
CA LEU A 68 -0.37 -14.26 3.11
C LEU A 68 -0.19 -14.87 1.72
N ALA A 69 -0.34 -14.08 0.66
CA ALA A 69 -0.09 -14.51 -0.72
C ALA A 69 1.38 -14.90 -0.99
N CYS A 70 2.34 -14.47 -0.14
CA CYS A 70 3.73 -14.93 -0.17
C CYS A 70 3.89 -16.34 0.45
N GLY A 71 2.83 -16.96 0.96
CA GLY A 71 2.88 -18.29 1.58
C GLY A 71 3.31 -18.28 3.04
N VAL A 72 3.10 -17.17 3.73
CA VAL A 72 3.32 -17.01 5.17
C VAL A 72 2.26 -17.81 5.93
N ASP A 73 2.68 -18.56 6.96
CA ASP A 73 1.76 -19.38 7.75
C ASP A 73 0.91 -18.54 8.72
N GLU A 74 1.47 -17.45 9.26
CA GLU A 74 0.77 -16.60 10.21
C GLU A 74 1.11 -15.11 10.04
N PHE A 75 0.08 -14.28 9.94
CA PHE A 75 0.21 -12.81 9.92
C PHE A 75 -0.30 -12.24 11.25
N VAL A 76 0.60 -11.67 12.01
CA VAL A 76 0.36 -11.14 13.36
C VAL A 76 0.32 -9.62 13.33
N VAL A 77 -0.71 -9.03 13.93
CA VAL A 77 -0.83 -7.58 14.10
C VAL A 77 -0.72 -7.25 15.57
N LEU A 78 0.34 -6.57 15.96
CA LEU A 78 0.49 -6.06 17.32
C LEU A 78 -0.05 -4.63 17.43
N PRO A 79 -0.85 -4.31 18.48
CA PRO A 79 -1.29 -2.96 18.70
C PRO A 79 -0.09 -2.06 19.04
N PHE A 80 0.13 -1.03 18.21
CA PHE A 80 1.18 -0.04 18.47
C PHE A 80 0.61 1.07 19.35
N THR A 81 0.99 1.08 20.62
CA THR A 81 0.61 2.09 21.61
C THR A 81 1.83 2.91 22.02
N ARG A 82 1.61 3.99 22.78
CA ARG A 82 2.73 4.77 23.36
C ARG A 82 3.56 3.90 24.30
N ASP A 83 2.94 3.07 25.13
CA ASP A 83 3.66 2.15 26.02
C ASP A 83 4.47 1.13 25.24
N PHE A 84 3.89 0.57 24.16
CA PHE A 84 4.59 -0.35 23.28
C PHE A 84 5.81 0.31 22.61
N SER A 85 5.71 1.58 22.23
CA SER A 85 6.81 2.32 21.60
C SER A 85 8.00 2.58 22.54
N GLY A 86 7.81 2.47 23.85
CA GLY A 86 8.85 2.60 24.87
C GLY A 86 9.65 1.31 25.12
N LEU A 87 9.25 0.18 24.56
CA LEU A 87 9.95 -1.09 24.75
C LEU A 87 11.33 -1.07 24.09
N THR A 88 12.34 -1.50 24.83
CA THR A 88 13.66 -1.76 24.26
C THR A 88 13.63 -2.95 23.30
N ALA A 89 14.64 -3.10 22.45
CA ALA A 89 14.76 -4.25 21.56
C ALA A 89 14.69 -5.59 22.34
N SER A 90 15.43 -5.68 23.43
CA SER A 90 15.44 -6.89 24.28
C SER A 90 14.07 -7.19 24.90
N GLU A 91 13.33 -6.19 25.36
CA GLU A 91 11.99 -6.37 25.91
C GLU A 91 10.99 -6.82 24.84
N PHE A 92 11.03 -6.20 23.66
CA PHE A 92 10.19 -6.60 22.54
C PHE A 92 10.46 -8.05 22.11
N LEU A 93 11.73 -8.42 21.93
CA LEU A 93 12.13 -9.77 21.56
C LEU A 93 11.67 -10.79 22.60
N SER A 94 11.98 -10.55 23.87
CA SER A 94 11.72 -11.51 24.94
C SER A 94 10.22 -11.65 25.24
N ARG A 95 9.48 -10.53 25.37
CA ARG A 95 8.06 -10.58 25.79
C ARG A 95 7.14 -10.99 24.65
N TYR A 96 7.39 -10.49 23.42
CA TYR A 96 6.51 -10.72 22.29
C TYR A 96 6.98 -11.85 21.41
N LEU A 97 8.18 -11.77 20.83
CA LEU A 97 8.58 -12.75 19.84
C LEU A 97 8.84 -14.13 20.47
N ILE A 98 9.53 -14.18 21.60
CA ILE A 98 9.79 -15.45 22.29
C ILE A 98 8.59 -15.85 23.14
N GLY A 99 8.17 -14.98 24.06
CA GLY A 99 7.18 -15.32 25.07
C GLY A 99 5.79 -15.63 24.53
N ARG A 100 5.36 -14.96 23.43
CA ARG A 100 4.04 -15.20 22.83
C ARG A 100 4.07 -16.17 21.66
N TYR A 101 5.11 -16.10 20.83
CA TYR A 101 5.12 -16.81 19.54
C TYR A 101 6.22 -17.87 19.46
N GLY A 102 7.10 -17.98 20.45
CA GLY A 102 8.16 -18.98 20.46
C GLY A 102 9.17 -18.84 19.30
N VAL A 103 9.41 -17.60 18.85
CA VAL A 103 10.31 -17.32 17.73
C VAL A 103 11.72 -17.78 18.05
N THR A 104 12.30 -18.55 17.13
CA THR A 104 13.66 -19.09 17.24
C THR A 104 14.62 -18.42 16.25
N HIS A 105 14.11 -17.93 15.12
CA HIS A 105 14.87 -17.28 14.06
C HIS A 105 14.19 -15.96 13.66
N LEU A 106 14.97 -14.90 13.53
CA LEU A 106 14.47 -13.58 13.14
C LEU A 106 15.17 -13.11 11.88
N VAL A 107 14.39 -12.97 10.80
CA VAL A 107 14.86 -12.41 9.54
C VAL A 107 14.88 -10.90 9.65
N LEU A 108 16.02 -10.30 9.36
CA LEU A 108 16.31 -8.89 9.55
C LEU A 108 16.69 -8.25 8.22
N GLY A 109 15.90 -7.26 7.80
CA GLY A 109 16.27 -6.37 6.70
C GLY A 109 17.43 -5.46 7.09
N TYR A 110 18.08 -4.85 6.12
CA TYR A 110 19.25 -3.99 6.33
C TYR A 110 18.96 -2.78 7.22
N ASP A 111 17.85 -2.07 6.96
CA ASP A 111 17.43 -0.85 7.67
C ASP A 111 16.44 -1.12 8.82
N HIS A 112 16.39 -2.36 9.29
CA HIS A 112 15.45 -2.76 10.32
C HIS A 112 15.80 -2.16 11.68
N HIS A 113 14.87 -1.41 12.27
CA HIS A 113 14.98 -0.84 13.61
C HIS A 113 14.26 -1.73 14.63
N LEU A 114 14.92 -2.04 15.72
CA LEU A 114 14.36 -2.80 16.82
C LEU A 114 14.34 -1.96 18.10
N GLY A 115 13.14 -1.83 18.70
CA GLY A 115 12.97 -1.19 19.99
C GLY A 115 13.08 0.34 19.99
N SER A 116 12.92 0.93 21.18
CA SER A 116 13.04 2.37 21.44
C SER A 116 14.48 2.84 21.59
N ASP A 117 15.39 1.94 21.81
CA ASP A 117 16.82 2.14 21.96
C ASP A 117 17.55 2.40 20.62
N ASP A 118 16.77 2.47 19.52
CA ASP A 118 17.19 2.88 18.17
C ASP A 118 18.50 2.21 17.71
N VAL A 119 18.59 0.90 17.91
CA VAL A 119 19.78 0.12 17.56
C VAL A 119 19.87 0.02 16.03
N ARG A 120 20.72 0.87 15.44
CA ARG A 120 20.94 0.95 13.98
C ARG A 120 22.13 0.13 13.50
N ASP A 121 23.10 -0.04 14.37
CA ASP A 121 24.29 -0.85 14.07
C ASP A 121 23.90 -2.32 13.94
N VAL A 122 24.26 -2.91 12.79
CA VAL A 122 23.89 -4.29 12.43
C VAL A 122 24.50 -5.30 13.42
N ASP A 123 25.76 -5.11 13.79
CA ASP A 123 26.45 -6.06 14.69
C ASP A 123 25.89 -5.97 16.12
N GLN A 124 25.57 -4.74 16.58
CA GLN A 124 24.93 -4.55 17.88
C GLN A 124 23.53 -5.16 17.89
N ARG A 125 22.74 -4.95 16.85
CA ARG A 125 21.39 -5.52 16.69
C ARG A 125 21.44 -7.05 16.72
N ASP A 126 22.30 -7.67 15.91
CA ASP A 126 22.46 -9.11 15.85
C ASP A 126 22.95 -9.69 17.17
N ARG A 127 23.81 -8.96 17.90
CA ARG A 127 24.25 -9.35 19.24
C ARG A 127 23.08 -9.38 20.23
N ILE A 128 22.23 -8.34 20.25
CA ILE A 128 21.04 -8.29 21.12
C ILE A 128 20.10 -9.46 20.79
N VAL A 129 19.84 -9.71 19.51
CA VAL A 129 18.98 -10.81 19.07
C VAL A 129 19.53 -12.17 19.58
N ARG A 130 20.84 -12.41 19.44
CA ARG A 130 21.51 -13.64 19.96
C ARG A 130 21.47 -13.73 21.48
N MET A 131 21.66 -12.64 22.20
CA MET A 131 21.58 -12.63 23.67
C MET A 131 20.18 -12.98 24.17
N CYS A 132 19.14 -12.69 23.41
CA CYS A 132 17.77 -13.12 23.69
C CYS A 132 17.50 -14.59 23.32
N GLY A 133 18.46 -15.32 22.75
CA GLY A 133 18.28 -16.71 22.34
C GLY A 133 17.66 -16.90 20.95
N ILE A 134 17.59 -15.86 20.13
CA ILE A 134 17.10 -15.92 18.75
C ILE A 134 18.29 -15.94 17.79
N VAL A 135 18.18 -16.69 16.70
CA VAL A 135 19.16 -16.69 15.61
C VAL A 135 18.83 -15.57 14.62
N PRO A 136 19.68 -14.54 14.47
CA PRO A 136 19.47 -13.52 13.46
C PRO A 136 19.79 -14.08 12.06
N VAL A 137 18.93 -13.79 11.10
CA VAL A 137 19.05 -14.20 9.69
C VAL A 137 19.10 -12.94 8.83
N PRO A 138 20.29 -12.54 8.36
CA PRO A 138 20.42 -11.34 7.54
C PRO A 138 19.85 -11.55 6.13
N VAL A 139 19.31 -10.47 5.57
CA VAL A 139 18.89 -10.38 4.15
C VAL A 139 19.68 -9.26 3.50
N SER A 140 20.21 -9.51 2.32
CA SER A 140 20.86 -8.49 1.50
C SER A 140 19.85 -7.49 0.97
N ASP A 141 20.31 -6.26 0.67
CA ASP A 141 19.45 -5.21 0.15
C ASP A 141 18.81 -5.57 -1.19
N SER A 142 17.52 -5.21 -1.34
CA SER A 142 16.93 -5.11 -2.67
C SER A 142 17.33 -3.78 -3.30
N ILE A 143 18.17 -3.83 -4.31
CA ILE A 143 18.60 -2.65 -5.06
C ILE A 143 17.66 -2.49 -6.27
N SER A 144 17.05 -1.30 -6.41
CA SER A 144 16.31 -0.94 -7.63
C SER A 144 17.25 -0.81 -8.83
N ALA A 145 16.70 -0.80 -10.05
CA ALA A 145 17.48 -0.55 -11.25
C ALA A 145 18.28 0.76 -11.24
N SER A 146 17.92 1.71 -10.37
CA SER A 146 18.66 2.97 -10.14
C SER A 146 19.80 2.86 -9.12
N GLY A 147 20.11 1.66 -8.61
CA GLY A 147 21.15 1.44 -7.60
C GLY A 147 20.78 1.89 -6.17
N ARG A 148 19.53 2.22 -5.92
CA ARG A 148 19.03 2.60 -4.59
C ARG A 148 18.16 1.51 -3.98
N ALA A 149 18.20 1.38 -2.66
CA ALA A 149 17.30 0.50 -1.95
C ALA A 149 15.83 0.93 -2.16
N VAL A 150 14.96 -0.03 -2.47
CA VAL A 150 13.52 0.21 -2.61
C VAL A 150 12.93 0.47 -1.24
N SER A 151 12.23 1.60 -1.06
CA SER A 151 11.60 1.97 0.19
C SER A 151 10.17 2.49 -0.01
N SER A 152 9.33 2.38 1.02
CA SER A 152 7.97 2.93 1.01
C SER A 152 7.97 4.45 0.78
N THR A 153 8.97 5.17 1.27
CA THR A 153 9.11 6.63 1.06
C THR A 153 9.33 6.95 -0.41
N MET A 154 10.27 6.27 -1.07
CA MET A 154 10.52 6.42 -2.52
C MET A 154 9.25 6.16 -3.33
N ILE A 155 8.52 5.09 -3.02
CA ILE A 155 7.30 4.73 -3.74
C ILE A 155 6.20 5.79 -3.55
N ARG A 156 6.04 6.34 -2.33
CA ARG A 156 5.10 7.45 -2.09
C ARG A 156 5.45 8.67 -2.93
N GLU A 157 6.72 9.05 -3.01
CA GLU A 157 7.16 10.18 -3.84
C GLU A 157 6.86 9.97 -5.32
N ILE A 158 7.06 8.76 -5.84
CA ILE A 158 6.79 8.40 -7.23
C ILE A 158 5.28 8.49 -7.52
N LEU A 159 4.46 7.86 -6.69
CA LEU A 159 3.00 7.89 -6.83
C LEU A 159 2.42 9.30 -6.64
N SER A 160 2.99 10.10 -5.75
CA SER A 160 2.61 11.51 -5.55
C SER A 160 2.92 12.40 -6.76
N LYS A 161 3.76 11.96 -7.68
CA LYS A 161 4.02 12.59 -8.99
C LYS A 161 3.15 12.01 -10.10
N GLY A 162 2.35 10.99 -9.81
CA GLY A 162 1.44 10.33 -10.75
C GLY A 162 2.09 9.24 -11.60
N ASP A 163 3.34 8.86 -11.33
CA ASP A 163 4.00 7.76 -12.03
C ASP A 163 3.57 6.41 -11.42
N VAL A 164 2.35 6.00 -11.78
CA VAL A 164 1.77 4.75 -11.30
C VAL A 164 2.43 3.51 -11.91
N VAL A 165 3.07 3.65 -13.07
CA VAL A 165 3.79 2.57 -13.76
C VAL A 165 5.05 2.22 -12.98
N LEU A 166 5.90 3.20 -12.72
CA LEU A 166 7.12 2.99 -11.93
C LEU A 166 6.77 2.58 -10.49
N GLY A 167 5.78 3.23 -9.87
CA GLY A 167 5.31 2.85 -8.53
C GLY A 167 4.87 1.39 -8.47
N GLY A 168 4.08 0.94 -9.45
CA GLY A 168 3.65 -0.46 -9.58
C GLY A 168 4.81 -1.43 -9.79
N SER A 169 5.79 -1.06 -10.62
CA SER A 169 7.01 -1.87 -10.84
C SER A 169 7.78 -2.11 -9.53
N LEU A 170 7.97 -1.07 -8.70
CA LEU A 170 8.67 -1.18 -7.41
C LEU A 170 7.87 -1.94 -6.35
N LEU A 171 6.54 -1.83 -6.40
CA LEU A 171 5.63 -2.61 -5.58
C LEU A 171 5.58 -4.09 -5.98
N GLY A 172 5.79 -4.38 -7.28
CA GLY A 172 5.59 -5.71 -7.88
C GLY A 172 4.11 -6.03 -8.16
N TYR A 173 3.24 -5.01 -8.17
CA TYR A 173 1.82 -5.11 -8.49
C TYR A 173 1.25 -3.72 -8.86
N ARG A 174 0.12 -3.68 -9.59
CA ARG A 174 -0.56 -2.42 -9.89
C ARG A 174 -1.04 -1.76 -8.60
N TYR A 175 -0.69 -0.47 -8.41
CA TYR A 175 -1.19 0.28 -7.26
C TYR A 175 -2.70 0.38 -7.31
N ALA A 176 -3.38 0.22 -6.18
CA ALA A 176 -4.83 0.16 -6.13
C ALA A 176 -5.42 1.05 -5.03
N LEU A 177 -6.66 1.48 -5.26
CA LEU A 177 -7.53 2.11 -4.28
C LEU A 177 -8.77 1.22 -4.09
N ASP A 178 -9.11 0.94 -2.85
CA ASP A 178 -10.29 0.17 -2.45
C ASP A 178 -11.24 1.05 -1.64
N GLY A 179 -12.53 0.97 -1.93
CA GLY A 179 -13.52 1.76 -1.22
C GLY A 179 -14.96 1.41 -1.62
N VAL A 180 -15.88 2.23 -1.17
CA VAL A 180 -17.31 2.12 -1.47
C VAL A 180 -17.73 3.21 -2.46
N VAL A 181 -18.62 2.88 -3.38
CA VAL A 181 -19.19 3.85 -4.33
C VAL A 181 -20.19 4.75 -3.61
N VAL A 182 -19.95 6.06 -3.67
CA VAL A 182 -20.83 7.08 -3.08
C VAL A 182 -21.45 7.97 -4.15
N SER A 183 -22.54 8.66 -3.80
CA SER A 183 -23.18 9.60 -4.71
C SER A 183 -22.29 10.84 -4.93
N GLY A 184 -22.13 11.22 -6.22
CA GLY A 184 -21.46 12.46 -6.64
C GLY A 184 -22.44 13.47 -7.27
N GLN A 185 -21.91 14.46 -7.98
CA GLN A 185 -22.72 15.50 -8.63
C GLN A 185 -23.49 15.01 -9.86
N ARG A 186 -23.24 13.80 -10.36
CA ARG A 186 -23.92 13.15 -11.50
C ARG A 186 -23.82 13.89 -12.84
N ILE A 187 -22.90 14.85 -12.97
CA ILE A 187 -22.71 15.63 -14.23
C ILE A 187 -22.34 14.70 -15.39
N GLY A 188 -21.46 13.71 -15.15
CA GLY A 188 -21.06 12.75 -16.17
C GLY A 188 -22.24 12.00 -16.78
N ARG A 189 -23.28 11.67 -15.99
CA ARG A 189 -24.49 11.00 -16.48
C ARG A 189 -25.24 11.81 -17.52
N THR A 190 -25.28 13.14 -17.39
CA THR A 190 -26.00 14.04 -18.34
C THR A 190 -25.33 14.12 -19.70
N ILE A 191 -24.03 13.83 -19.77
CA ILE A 191 -23.24 13.88 -21.01
C ILE A 191 -22.92 12.49 -21.57
N GLY A 192 -23.48 11.41 -20.98
CA GLY A 192 -23.29 10.04 -21.43
C GLY A 192 -22.02 9.34 -20.91
N PHE A 193 -21.40 9.89 -19.85
CA PHE A 193 -20.22 9.33 -19.19
C PHE A 193 -20.47 9.19 -17.68
N PRO A 194 -21.33 8.25 -17.25
CA PRO A 194 -21.59 8.04 -15.82
C PRO A 194 -20.29 7.70 -15.10
N THR A 195 -20.09 8.30 -13.91
CA THR A 195 -18.90 8.06 -13.06
C THR A 195 -19.29 7.55 -11.68
N ALA A 196 -18.52 6.61 -11.16
CA ALA A 196 -18.54 6.16 -9.77
C ALA A 196 -17.58 7.01 -8.96
N ASN A 197 -18.05 7.59 -7.85
CA ASN A 197 -17.23 8.32 -6.90
C ASN A 197 -16.79 7.35 -5.80
N LEU A 198 -15.49 7.24 -5.54
CA LEU A 198 -14.93 6.34 -4.56
C LEU A 198 -14.71 7.03 -3.21
N SER A 199 -15.29 6.47 -2.15
CA SER A 199 -14.94 6.76 -0.76
C SER A 199 -14.01 5.66 -0.24
N LEU A 200 -12.77 6.00 0.09
CA LEU A 200 -11.75 5.03 0.48
C LEU A 200 -12.06 4.37 1.83
N TYR A 201 -11.80 3.06 1.95
CA TYR A 201 -11.86 2.34 3.23
C TYR A 201 -10.75 2.78 4.19
N GLU A 202 -9.57 3.10 3.67
CA GLU A 202 -8.45 3.62 4.47
C GLU A 202 -8.25 5.11 4.18
N PRO A 203 -8.66 6.00 5.11
CA PRO A 203 -8.57 7.46 4.91
C PRO A 203 -7.13 7.97 4.72
N LEU A 204 -6.14 7.24 5.24
CA LEU A 204 -4.73 7.57 5.09
C LEU A 204 -4.10 6.99 3.82
N LYS A 205 -4.85 6.25 3.02
CA LYS A 205 -4.34 5.68 1.75
C LYS A 205 -3.85 6.80 0.84
N LEU A 206 -2.67 6.60 0.24
CA LEU A 206 -2.12 7.54 -0.72
C LEU A 206 -2.98 7.54 -2.00
N ILE A 207 -3.57 8.68 -2.33
CA ILE A 207 -4.17 8.91 -3.64
C ILE A 207 -3.05 9.44 -4.56
N PRO A 208 -2.84 8.89 -5.77
CA PRO A 208 -1.86 9.42 -6.73
C PRO A 208 -2.10 10.89 -7.08
N ALA A 209 -1.14 11.51 -7.77
CA ALA A 209 -1.29 12.90 -8.24
C ALA A 209 -2.59 13.12 -9.01
N GLY A 210 -3.12 14.34 -8.98
CA GLY A 210 -4.25 14.76 -9.83
C GLY A 210 -3.99 14.48 -11.31
N GLY A 211 -5.01 14.05 -12.04
CA GLY A 211 -4.92 13.70 -13.45
C GLY A 211 -5.89 12.60 -13.86
N VAL A 212 -5.80 12.20 -15.11
CA VAL A 212 -6.64 11.17 -15.73
C VAL A 212 -5.80 9.91 -15.98
N TYR A 213 -6.34 8.77 -15.57
CA TYR A 213 -5.65 7.47 -15.57
C TYR A 213 -6.48 6.40 -16.27
N VAL A 214 -5.80 5.50 -16.96
CA VAL A 214 -6.39 4.21 -17.35
C VAL A 214 -6.30 3.29 -16.14
N VAL A 215 -7.39 2.63 -15.85
CA VAL A 215 -7.52 1.75 -14.67
C VAL A 215 -8.22 0.45 -15.01
N CYS A 216 -7.91 -0.56 -14.25
CA CYS A 216 -8.66 -1.80 -14.15
C CYS A 216 -9.62 -1.68 -12.96
N VAL A 217 -10.89 -1.90 -13.17
CA VAL A 217 -11.94 -1.71 -12.16
C VAL A 217 -12.60 -3.05 -11.86
N THR A 218 -12.54 -3.46 -10.60
CA THR A 218 -13.25 -4.65 -10.13
C THR A 218 -14.50 -4.24 -9.35
N VAL A 219 -15.64 -4.70 -9.81
CA VAL A 219 -16.95 -4.48 -9.20
C VAL A 219 -17.86 -5.70 -9.49
N LEU A 220 -18.71 -6.08 -8.54
CA LEU A 220 -19.60 -7.24 -8.67
C LEU A 220 -18.88 -8.53 -9.09
N GLY A 221 -17.61 -8.69 -8.68
CA GLY A 221 -16.78 -9.86 -9.01
C GLY A 221 -16.29 -9.91 -10.46
N LYS A 222 -16.53 -8.86 -11.25
CA LYS A 222 -16.05 -8.74 -12.64
C LYS A 222 -15.04 -7.61 -12.75
N THR A 223 -14.15 -7.74 -13.73
CA THR A 223 -13.11 -6.76 -14.04
C THR A 223 -13.42 -6.04 -15.34
N HIS A 224 -13.34 -4.72 -15.31
CA HIS A 224 -13.63 -3.83 -16.42
C HIS A 224 -12.47 -2.87 -16.63
N LEU A 225 -12.30 -2.37 -17.84
CA LEU A 225 -11.44 -1.23 -18.12
C LEU A 225 -12.17 0.05 -17.70
N GLY A 226 -11.43 1.04 -17.19
CA GLY A 226 -12.01 2.31 -16.77
C GLY A 226 -11.09 3.50 -17.01
N ILE A 227 -11.66 4.68 -16.90
CA ILE A 227 -10.94 5.96 -16.85
C ILE A 227 -11.21 6.58 -15.49
N CYS A 228 -10.16 6.78 -14.70
CA CYS A 228 -10.22 7.41 -13.39
C CYS A 228 -9.71 8.85 -13.48
N ASN A 229 -10.51 9.80 -13.02
CA ASN A 229 -10.11 11.17 -12.78
C ASN A 229 -9.83 11.36 -11.28
N ILE A 230 -8.64 11.81 -10.96
CA ILE A 230 -8.27 12.28 -9.62
C ILE A 230 -8.23 13.80 -9.68
N GLY A 231 -9.20 14.44 -9.06
CA GLY A 231 -9.34 15.90 -9.05
C GLY A 231 -9.33 16.48 -7.65
N THR A 232 -9.28 17.80 -7.55
CA THR A 232 -9.42 18.54 -6.30
C THR A 232 -10.71 19.30 -6.28
N ARG A 233 -11.52 19.17 -5.20
CA ARG A 233 -12.60 20.14 -4.93
C ARG A 233 -12.06 21.26 -4.05
N PRO A 234 -12.34 22.52 -4.36
CA PRO A 234 -12.17 23.58 -3.40
C PRO A 234 -13.27 23.45 -2.33
N THR A 235 -13.03 22.62 -1.32
CA THR A 235 -13.89 22.54 -0.13
C THR A 235 -13.30 23.43 0.96
N LEU A 236 -14.16 24.22 1.57
CA LEU A 236 -13.86 25.06 2.72
C LEU A 236 -13.39 24.17 3.90
N GLY A 237 -12.10 24.16 4.18
CA GLY A 237 -11.68 23.83 5.54
C GLY A 237 -10.44 22.99 5.77
N ASP A 238 -10.12 21.92 5.05
CA ASP A 238 -9.09 20.98 5.53
C ASP A 238 -8.13 20.37 4.49
N GLY A 239 -8.06 20.94 3.29
CA GLY A 239 -7.04 20.58 2.30
C GLY A 239 -7.03 19.11 1.80
N ARG A 240 -8.01 18.29 2.19
CA ARG A 240 -8.12 16.87 1.82
C ARG A 240 -9.07 16.61 0.64
N GLY A 241 -9.26 17.58 -0.21
CA GLY A 241 -10.28 17.59 -1.26
C GLY A 241 -9.96 16.78 -2.52
N GLN A 242 -9.13 15.74 -2.50
CA GLN A 242 -8.98 14.87 -3.66
C GLN A 242 -10.22 13.98 -3.82
N ILE A 243 -10.76 13.97 -5.07
CA ILE A 243 -11.90 13.14 -5.46
C ILE A 243 -11.41 12.11 -6.46
N VAL A 244 -11.86 10.90 -6.29
CA VAL A 244 -11.59 9.80 -7.21
C VAL A 244 -12.89 9.45 -7.91
N GLU A 245 -13.00 9.81 -9.18
CA GLU A 245 -14.17 9.54 -10.02
C GLU A 245 -13.78 8.62 -11.17
N THR A 246 -14.51 7.53 -11.35
CA THR A 246 -14.16 6.52 -12.36
C THR A 246 -15.34 6.26 -13.28
N HIS A 247 -15.13 6.43 -14.59
CA HIS A 247 -16.02 5.94 -15.63
C HIS A 247 -15.61 4.51 -15.97
N ILE A 248 -16.53 3.56 -15.78
CA ILE A 248 -16.32 2.13 -16.06
C ILE A 248 -16.78 1.88 -17.50
N LEU A 249 -15.91 1.34 -18.35
CA LEU A 249 -16.21 1.11 -19.74
C LEU A 249 -17.16 -0.10 -19.89
N ASP A 250 -18.11 0.05 -20.82
CA ASP A 250 -19.06 -0.99 -21.19
C ASP A 250 -19.83 -1.54 -19.96
N PHE A 251 -20.23 -0.62 -19.06
CA PHE A 251 -20.90 -0.92 -17.81
C PHE A 251 -22.03 0.09 -17.53
N ASP A 252 -23.22 -0.39 -17.19
CA ASP A 252 -24.43 0.40 -16.98
C ASP A 252 -25.24 0.05 -15.72
N GLU A 253 -24.68 -0.81 -14.86
CA GLU A 253 -25.34 -1.23 -13.62
C GLU A 253 -25.26 -0.15 -12.53
N GLU A 254 -26.22 -0.12 -11.62
CA GLU A 254 -26.23 0.77 -10.46
C GLU A 254 -25.43 0.13 -9.31
N ILE A 255 -24.39 0.81 -8.88
CA ILE A 255 -23.40 0.27 -7.93
C ILE A 255 -23.20 1.13 -6.67
N TYR A 256 -24.13 2.04 -6.36
CA TYR A 256 -24.05 2.83 -5.12
C TYR A 256 -24.06 1.92 -3.89
N GLY A 257 -23.15 2.21 -2.94
CA GLY A 257 -22.99 1.43 -1.72
C GLY A 257 -22.25 0.11 -1.89
N LEU A 258 -21.81 -0.21 -3.12
CA LEU A 258 -21.03 -1.43 -3.38
C LEU A 258 -19.53 -1.15 -3.33
N ASP A 259 -18.78 -2.23 -3.09
CA ASP A 259 -17.31 -2.23 -3.10
C ASP A 259 -16.80 -1.99 -4.51
N LEU A 260 -15.78 -1.13 -4.61
CA LEU A 260 -15.08 -0.84 -5.85
C LEU A 260 -13.57 -0.86 -5.61
N ARG A 261 -12.87 -1.63 -6.44
CA ARG A 261 -11.42 -1.64 -6.50
C ARG A 261 -10.95 -1.02 -7.81
N ILE A 262 -10.03 -0.08 -7.73
CA ILE A 262 -9.43 0.64 -8.86
C ILE A 262 -7.94 0.38 -8.89
N GLU A 263 -7.43 -0.34 -9.88
CA GLU A 263 -6.00 -0.62 -10.08
C GLU A 263 -5.47 0.24 -11.22
N PHE A 264 -4.44 1.03 -10.94
CA PHE A 264 -3.88 1.98 -11.90
C PHE A 264 -2.99 1.27 -12.93
N ILE A 265 -3.28 1.48 -14.21
CA ILE A 265 -2.50 0.94 -15.34
C ILE A 265 -1.51 1.99 -15.82
N SER A 266 -1.99 3.20 -16.17
CA SER A 266 -1.15 4.26 -16.72
C SER A 266 -1.80 5.63 -16.52
N ARG A 267 -0.99 6.68 -16.45
CA ARG A 267 -1.46 8.06 -16.48
C ARG A 267 -1.61 8.50 -17.93
N LEU A 268 -2.77 9.04 -18.29
CA LEU A 268 -3.04 9.55 -19.63
C LEU A 268 -2.63 11.02 -19.79
N ARG A 269 -3.01 11.86 -18.82
CA ARG A 269 -2.82 13.32 -18.88
C ARG A 269 -3.06 13.99 -17.53
N ASP A 270 -2.73 15.27 -17.46
CA ASP A 270 -3.11 16.15 -16.35
C ASP A 270 -4.62 16.50 -16.38
N GLU A 271 -5.14 16.98 -15.25
CA GLU A 271 -6.46 17.61 -15.23
C GLU A 271 -6.49 18.83 -16.14
N GLN A 272 -7.63 19.03 -16.80
CA GLN A 272 -7.87 20.17 -17.67
C GLN A 272 -9.23 20.79 -17.35
N LYS A 273 -9.29 22.11 -17.39
CA LYS A 273 -10.57 22.83 -17.38
C LYS A 273 -11.08 22.94 -18.82
N PHE A 274 -12.38 22.84 -18.99
CA PHE A 274 -13.03 22.95 -20.28
C PHE A 274 -14.01 24.12 -20.25
N ASP A 275 -14.02 24.93 -21.32
CA ASP A 275 -14.90 26.08 -21.44
C ASP A 275 -16.35 25.68 -21.81
N SER A 276 -16.53 24.47 -22.34
CA SER A 276 -17.83 23.92 -22.69
C SER A 276 -17.97 22.42 -22.38
N LEU A 277 -19.22 21.98 -22.20
CA LEU A 277 -19.54 20.55 -22.07
C LEU A 277 -19.20 19.77 -23.35
N GLU A 278 -19.24 20.41 -24.51
CA GLU A 278 -18.87 19.77 -25.77
C GLU A 278 -17.38 19.48 -25.85
N ASP A 279 -16.51 20.37 -25.37
CA ASP A 279 -15.07 20.17 -25.35
C ASP A 279 -14.70 19.11 -24.33
N LEU A 280 -15.33 19.09 -23.17
CA LEU A 280 -15.22 17.98 -22.21
C LEU A 280 -15.59 16.65 -22.86
N LYS A 281 -16.73 16.59 -23.56
CA LYS A 281 -17.18 15.37 -24.23
C LYS A 281 -16.24 14.89 -25.34
N LYS A 282 -15.66 15.82 -26.12
CA LYS A 282 -14.65 15.51 -27.13
C LYS A 282 -13.40 14.91 -26.49
N GLN A 283 -12.94 15.50 -25.37
CA GLN A 283 -11.76 14.97 -24.67
C GLN A 283 -12.02 13.62 -24.06
N LEU A 284 -13.16 13.40 -23.41
CA LEU A 284 -13.54 12.09 -22.85
C LEU A 284 -13.57 10.99 -23.92
N LYS A 285 -14.03 11.30 -25.14
CA LYS A 285 -13.97 10.34 -26.26
C LYS A 285 -12.54 10.00 -26.67
N LYS A 286 -11.61 10.97 -26.64
CA LYS A 286 -10.17 10.70 -26.90
C LYS A 286 -9.58 9.82 -25.79
N ASP A 287 -9.88 10.13 -24.54
CA ASP A 287 -9.42 9.36 -23.38
C ASP A 287 -9.92 7.91 -23.46
N LEU A 288 -11.21 7.69 -23.82
CA LEU A 288 -11.78 6.36 -24.08
C LEU A 288 -11.03 5.60 -25.18
N SER A 289 -10.77 6.28 -26.30
CA SER A 289 -10.06 5.65 -27.41
C SER A 289 -8.62 5.29 -27.04
N ALA A 290 -7.98 6.09 -26.17
CA ALA A 290 -6.67 5.77 -25.63
C ALA A 290 -6.72 4.60 -24.64
N ALA A 291 -7.73 4.60 -23.75
CA ALA A 291 -7.90 3.53 -22.76
C ALA A 291 -8.15 2.16 -23.42
N ARG A 292 -8.96 2.10 -24.47
CA ARG A 292 -9.26 0.84 -25.19
C ARG A 292 -8.06 0.16 -25.85
N LYS A 293 -6.89 0.82 -25.87
CA LYS A 293 -5.62 0.20 -26.36
C LYS A 293 -4.91 -0.62 -25.29
N PHE A 294 -5.35 -0.54 -24.04
CA PHE A 294 -4.80 -1.31 -22.95
C PHE A 294 -5.58 -2.62 -22.77
N GLU A 295 -4.88 -3.67 -22.42
CA GLU A 295 -5.45 -4.96 -22.04
C GLU A 295 -5.52 -5.06 -20.51
N ILE A 296 -6.54 -5.78 -20.01
CA ILE A 296 -6.79 -5.99 -18.57
C ILE A 296 -5.97 -7.16 -18.04
#